data_d566cd8b9efa849321d7365d122122fb
#
_entry.id   d566cd8b9efa849321d7365d122122fb
#
_cell.length_a   1.000
_cell.length_b   1.000
_cell.length_c   1.000
_cell.angle_alpha   90.00
_cell.angle_beta   90.00
_cell.angle_gamma   90.00
#
_symmetry.space_group_name_H-M   'P 1'
#
loop_
_entity.id
_entity.type
_entity.pdbx_description
1 polymer ?
#
loop_
_entity_poly.entity_id
_entity_poly.type
_entity_poly.pdbx_seq_one_letter_code
_entity_poly.pdbx_strand_id
1 'polypeptide(L)'
;MEYDTIFAAARRAGNELALVDAGRLSRTVVKAAALLRENAGKVLAANALDLEAMDADSPMRDRLRLTAERIASIAADMESVAGLPSPQGETIAEWTRPNGMTLRKVRVPFGVVGMICEARPNVTADIFSLSMKTGNACVLKGGSDARRSNEAIAALLREALRSEGVDPAAFTLLPAGHEAAGALLNAVGYVDVVIPRGGAGLIRFVRENARIPVIETGAGIVHTYFDLDGDLTKGRAVVCNAKTRRVSVCNALDCLIVHRERLRDLAELCDPMAAERVTVYADAEAYAALEGRYPACLLRLAAEEHFGTEFLDYKLAVRTVGSLDEALAHIARYSSRHSEAIVTENAGTAREFTRRVDAACVYVNVSTAFTDGGQFGFGAEVGISTQKLHARGPMGLPELTTYKYVISGNGQTREP
;
A
#
# COMPACT_ATOMS: atom_id res chain seq x y z
N MET A 1 24.02 -2.77 -21.44
CA MET A 1 24.62 -4.14 -21.39
C MET A 1 24.71 -4.72 -19.98
N GLU A 2 25.17 -3.99 -18.96
CA GLU A 2 25.24 -4.53 -17.59
C GLU A 2 23.88 -4.82 -16.99
N TYR A 3 22.92 -3.90 -17.07
CA TYR A 3 21.55 -4.08 -16.56
C TYR A 3 20.78 -5.16 -17.31
N ASP A 4 20.98 -5.32 -18.63
CA ASP A 4 20.28 -6.36 -19.41
C ASP A 4 20.67 -7.76 -18.94
N THR A 5 21.93 -7.97 -18.57
CA THR A 5 22.40 -9.24 -18.00
C THR A 5 21.74 -9.54 -16.67
N ILE A 6 21.59 -8.52 -15.81
CA ILE A 6 20.92 -8.62 -14.51
C ILE A 6 19.44 -8.96 -14.72
N PHE A 7 18.75 -8.24 -15.59
CA PHE A 7 17.33 -8.47 -15.86
C PHE A 7 17.07 -9.82 -16.54
N ALA A 8 17.96 -10.25 -17.45
CA ALA A 8 17.87 -11.58 -18.06
C ALA A 8 18.04 -12.71 -17.02
N ALA A 9 18.92 -12.53 -16.04
CA ALA A 9 19.07 -13.49 -14.95
C ALA A 9 17.81 -13.54 -14.07
N ALA A 10 17.25 -12.39 -13.70
CA ALA A 10 16.00 -12.31 -12.94
C ALA A 10 14.82 -12.94 -13.71
N ARG A 11 14.75 -12.73 -15.04
CA ARG A 11 13.71 -13.36 -15.89
C ARG A 11 13.83 -14.88 -15.90
N ARG A 12 15.05 -15.45 -16.06
CA ARG A 12 15.25 -16.90 -15.98
C ARG A 12 14.84 -17.44 -14.63
N ALA A 13 15.31 -16.82 -13.54
CA ALA A 13 14.96 -17.20 -12.18
C ALA A 13 13.44 -17.13 -11.95
N GLY A 14 12.74 -16.13 -12.47
CA GLY A 14 11.28 -15.99 -12.38
C GLY A 14 10.53 -17.13 -13.09
N ASN A 15 11.02 -17.55 -14.27
CA ASN A 15 10.45 -18.67 -14.99
C ASN A 15 10.64 -19.99 -14.22
N GLU A 16 11.80 -20.19 -13.59
CA GLU A 16 12.05 -21.39 -12.76
C GLU A 16 11.26 -21.35 -11.46
N LEU A 17 11.14 -20.16 -10.83
CA LEU A 17 10.42 -19.96 -9.57
C LEU A 17 8.94 -20.33 -9.68
N ALA A 18 8.32 -20.07 -10.83
CA ALA A 18 6.93 -20.46 -11.11
C ALA A 18 6.68 -21.98 -11.07
N LEU A 19 7.74 -22.79 -11.15
CA LEU A 19 7.72 -24.25 -11.09
C LEU A 19 8.11 -24.80 -9.70
N VAL A 20 8.60 -23.94 -8.80
CA VAL A 20 9.02 -24.34 -7.46
C VAL A 20 7.79 -24.62 -6.60
N ASP A 21 7.85 -25.70 -5.84
CA ASP A 21 6.81 -26.05 -4.86
C ASP A 21 6.58 -24.95 -3.82
N ALA A 22 5.31 -24.61 -3.58
CA ALA A 22 4.91 -23.55 -2.66
C ALA A 22 5.43 -23.76 -1.22
N GLY A 23 5.57 -25.01 -0.78
CA GLY A 23 6.16 -25.34 0.51
C GLY A 23 7.65 -24.98 0.58
N ARG A 24 8.41 -25.19 -0.51
CA ARG A 24 9.81 -24.77 -0.59
C ARG A 24 9.92 -23.24 -0.55
N LEU A 25 9.06 -22.52 -1.26
CA LEU A 25 9.04 -21.06 -1.22
C LEU A 25 8.74 -20.54 0.19
N SER A 26 7.80 -21.18 0.91
CA SER A 26 7.52 -20.85 2.31
C SER A 26 8.72 -21.10 3.21
N ARG A 27 9.41 -22.25 3.07
CA ARG A 27 10.65 -22.53 3.84
C ARG A 27 11.74 -21.52 3.54
N THR A 28 11.87 -21.08 2.29
CA THR A 28 12.83 -20.03 1.90
C THR A 28 12.58 -18.73 2.67
N VAL A 29 11.32 -18.32 2.82
CA VAL A 29 10.95 -17.12 3.60
C VAL A 29 11.25 -17.30 5.09
N VAL A 30 10.90 -18.47 5.68
CA VAL A 30 11.22 -18.78 7.09
C VAL A 30 12.74 -18.80 7.32
N LYS A 31 13.51 -19.39 6.39
CA LYS A 31 14.96 -19.40 6.47
C LYS A 31 15.55 -17.99 6.40
N ALA A 32 15.00 -17.14 5.54
CA ALA A 32 15.41 -15.73 5.44
C ALA A 32 15.12 -14.96 6.75
N ALA A 33 13.97 -15.18 7.37
CA ALA A 33 13.61 -14.60 8.66
C ALA A 33 14.59 -15.04 9.78
N ALA A 34 14.95 -16.33 9.83
CA ALA A 34 15.92 -16.84 10.77
C ALA A 34 17.30 -16.19 10.58
N LEU A 35 17.80 -16.15 9.33
CA LEU A 35 19.09 -15.50 9.01
C LEU A 35 19.09 -14.01 9.37
N LEU A 36 17.97 -13.31 9.20
CA LEU A 36 17.83 -11.91 9.58
C LEU A 36 17.97 -11.71 11.10
N ARG A 37 17.36 -12.58 11.93
CA ARG A 37 17.51 -12.56 13.38
C ARG A 37 18.93 -12.89 13.83
N GLU A 38 19.49 -13.96 13.28
CA GLU A 38 20.84 -14.44 13.62
C GLU A 38 21.93 -13.41 13.28
N ASN A 39 21.70 -12.62 12.21
CA ASN A 39 22.65 -11.61 11.73
C ASN A 39 22.20 -10.17 12.02
N ALA A 40 21.29 -9.96 12.98
CA ALA A 40 20.78 -8.62 13.31
C ALA A 40 21.90 -7.61 13.58
N GLY A 41 22.98 -8.02 14.26
CA GLY A 41 24.14 -7.14 14.52
C GLY A 41 24.81 -6.62 13.25
N LYS A 42 24.92 -7.43 12.19
CA LYS A 42 25.50 -7.00 10.90
C LYS A 42 24.58 -5.98 10.20
N VAL A 43 23.24 -6.21 10.24
CA VAL A 43 22.27 -5.30 9.66
C VAL A 43 22.25 -3.97 10.42
N LEU A 44 22.31 -4.00 11.77
CA LEU A 44 22.38 -2.79 12.59
C LEU A 44 23.64 -1.99 12.35
N ALA A 45 24.80 -2.65 12.20
CA ALA A 45 26.07 -1.97 11.86
C ALA A 45 25.97 -1.26 10.49
N ALA A 46 25.39 -1.91 9.48
CA ALA A 46 25.15 -1.30 8.19
C ALA A 46 24.15 -0.11 8.28
N ASN A 47 23.11 -0.26 9.08
CA ASN A 47 22.10 0.79 9.29
C ASN A 47 22.68 2.01 10.03
N ALA A 48 23.58 1.80 10.99
CA ALA A 48 24.28 2.89 11.68
C ALA A 48 25.04 3.78 10.69
N LEU A 49 25.75 3.18 9.71
CA LEU A 49 26.49 3.91 8.67
C LEU A 49 25.56 4.69 7.71
N ASP A 50 24.35 4.18 7.45
CA ASP A 50 23.35 4.91 6.67
C ASP A 50 22.79 6.09 7.48
N LEU A 51 22.55 5.90 8.79
CA LEU A 51 22.08 6.96 9.70
C LEU A 51 23.13 8.05 9.93
N GLU A 52 24.41 7.70 9.96
CA GLU A 52 25.51 8.68 10.06
C GLU A 52 25.62 9.56 8.79
N ALA A 53 25.32 9.00 7.63
CA ALA A 53 25.33 9.72 6.35
C ALA A 53 24.10 10.62 6.14
N MET A 54 23.05 10.48 6.95
CA MET A 54 21.82 11.25 6.85
C MET A 54 21.84 12.43 7.82
N ASP A 55 21.31 13.58 7.38
CA ASP A 55 21.11 14.75 8.23
C ASP A 55 20.37 14.36 9.54
N ALA A 56 20.90 14.84 10.68
CA ALA A 56 20.36 14.54 12.00
C ALA A 56 18.91 15.00 12.18
N ASP A 57 18.55 16.11 11.55
CA ASP A 57 17.22 16.74 11.62
C ASP A 57 16.25 16.24 10.51
N SER A 58 16.69 15.30 9.69
CA SER A 58 15.84 14.76 8.62
C SER A 58 14.62 14.03 9.18
N PRO A 59 13.38 14.39 8.75
CA PRO A 59 12.17 13.67 9.14
C PRO A 59 12.15 12.22 8.65
N MET A 60 13.00 11.88 7.68
CA MET A 60 13.14 10.53 7.14
C MET A 60 13.98 9.60 8.03
N ARG A 61 14.67 10.15 9.04
CA ARG A 61 15.59 9.40 9.91
C ARG A 61 14.88 8.29 10.69
N ASP A 62 13.68 8.53 11.20
CA ASP A 62 12.90 7.50 11.89
C ASP A 62 12.47 6.35 10.97
N ARG A 63 12.17 6.66 9.70
CA ARG A 63 11.83 5.64 8.69
C ARG A 63 13.03 4.77 8.32
N LEU A 64 14.24 5.34 8.35
CA LEU A 64 15.49 4.63 8.05
C LEU A 64 15.97 3.78 9.23
N ARG A 65 15.72 4.23 10.46
CA ARG A 65 16.26 3.61 11.66
C ARG A 65 15.75 2.18 11.86
N LEU A 66 16.68 1.24 12.02
CA LEU A 66 16.45 -0.10 12.52
C LEU A 66 16.90 -0.21 13.99
N THR A 67 16.20 -1.06 14.75
CA THR A 67 16.58 -1.50 16.10
C THR A 67 16.48 -3.02 16.13
N ALA A 68 17.00 -3.66 17.18
CA ALA A 68 16.89 -5.10 17.35
C ALA A 68 15.41 -5.55 17.37
N GLU A 69 14.55 -4.79 18.02
CA GLU A 69 13.11 -5.03 18.10
C GLU A 69 12.45 -4.89 16.72
N ARG A 70 12.81 -3.85 15.94
CA ARG A 70 12.30 -3.67 14.56
C ARG A 70 12.74 -4.82 13.66
N ILE A 71 13.98 -5.30 13.75
CA ILE A 71 14.47 -6.47 12.99
C ILE A 71 13.71 -7.73 13.41
N ALA A 72 13.50 -7.94 14.71
CA ALA A 72 12.71 -9.07 15.20
C ALA A 72 11.27 -9.03 14.70
N SER A 73 10.64 -7.84 14.65
CA SER A 73 9.30 -7.63 14.08
C SER A 73 9.28 -7.95 12.59
N ILE A 74 10.23 -7.44 11.80
CA ILE A 74 10.35 -7.74 10.37
C ILE A 74 10.43 -9.25 10.13
N ALA A 75 11.26 -9.95 10.90
CA ALA A 75 11.37 -11.41 10.79
C ALA A 75 10.08 -12.14 11.18
N ALA A 76 9.34 -11.65 12.19
CA ALA A 76 8.04 -12.20 12.56
C ALA A 76 6.98 -11.96 11.47
N ASP A 77 6.99 -10.79 10.83
CA ASP A 77 6.11 -10.47 9.70
C ASP A 77 6.41 -11.38 8.50
N MET A 78 7.70 -11.65 8.20
CA MET A 78 8.10 -12.62 7.18
C MET A 78 7.56 -14.03 7.48
N GLU A 79 7.66 -14.51 8.73
CA GLU A 79 7.12 -15.80 9.14
C GLU A 79 5.60 -15.84 9.03
N SER A 80 4.93 -14.75 9.38
CA SER A 80 3.47 -14.61 9.20
C SER A 80 3.09 -14.77 7.72
N VAL A 81 3.79 -14.08 6.81
CA VAL A 81 3.60 -14.19 5.35
C VAL A 81 3.87 -15.63 4.88
N ALA A 82 4.93 -16.28 5.39
CA ALA A 82 5.24 -17.67 5.05
C ALA A 82 4.11 -18.65 5.42
N GLY A 83 3.37 -18.36 6.51
CA GLY A 83 2.23 -19.12 6.97
C GLY A 83 0.96 -18.97 6.12
N LEU A 84 0.85 -17.90 5.32
CA LEU A 84 -0.33 -17.68 4.48
C LEU A 84 -0.44 -18.73 3.37
N PRO A 85 -1.65 -19.06 2.87
CA PRO A 85 -1.80 -19.91 1.69
C PRO A 85 -1.20 -19.21 0.46
N SER A 86 -0.46 -19.97 -0.37
CA SER A 86 0.03 -19.45 -1.65
C SER A 86 -1.14 -19.37 -2.65
N PRO A 87 -1.29 -18.23 -3.35
CA PRO A 87 -2.30 -18.12 -4.41
C PRO A 87 -1.89 -18.85 -5.70
N GLN A 88 -0.64 -19.29 -5.82
CA GLN A 88 -0.14 -19.93 -7.04
C GLN A 88 -0.87 -21.24 -7.31
N GLY A 89 -1.44 -21.37 -8.51
CA GLY A 89 -2.18 -22.54 -8.93
C GLY A 89 -3.64 -22.62 -8.45
N GLU A 90 -4.11 -21.61 -7.69
CA GLU A 90 -5.51 -21.52 -7.26
C GLU A 90 -6.45 -21.46 -8.48
N THR A 91 -7.49 -22.31 -8.48
CA THR A 91 -8.56 -22.25 -9.48
C THR A 91 -9.58 -21.19 -9.08
N ILE A 92 -9.57 -20.05 -9.77
CA ILE A 92 -10.49 -18.93 -9.52
C ILE A 92 -11.91 -19.26 -9.98
N ALA A 93 -12.02 -19.94 -11.13
CA ALA A 93 -13.30 -20.35 -11.72
C ALA A 93 -13.09 -21.55 -12.64
N GLU A 94 -14.12 -22.40 -12.73
CA GLU A 94 -14.16 -23.56 -13.64
C GLU A 94 -15.56 -23.68 -14.23
N TRP A 95 -15.65 -23.99 -15.53
CA TRP A 95 -16.91 -24.24 -16.22
C TRP A 95 -16.72 -25.14 -17.45
N THR A 96 -17.76 -25.86 -17.83
CA THR A 96 -17.79 -26.72 -19.03
C THR A 96 -18.66 -26.09 -20.10
N ARG A 97 -18.18 -26.12 -21.34
CA ARG A 97 -18.95 -25.65 -22.51
C ARG A 97 -19.88 -26.75 -23.04
N PRO A 98 -20.93 -26.39 -23.79
CA PRO A 98 -21.85 -27.38 -24.41
C PRO A 98 -21.16 -28.43 -25.28
N ASN A 99 -20.01 -28.11 -25.89
CA ASN A 99 -19.21 -29.02 -26.69
C ASN A 99 -18.29 -29.95 -25.86
N GLY A 100 -18.38 -29.91 -24.52
CA GLY A 100 -17.60 -30.75 -23.62
C GLY A 100 -16.22 -30.20 -23.24
N MET A 101 -15.79 -29.03 -23.75
CA MET A 101 -14.54 -28.40 -23.27
C MET A 101 -14.71 -27.91 -21.84
N THR A 102 -13.72 -28.20 -20.98
CA THR A 102 -13.62 -27.65 -19.63
C THR A 102 -12.57 -26.54 -19.59
N LEU A 103 -12.95 -25.39 -19.04
CA LEU A 103 -12.09 -24.22 -18.89
C LEU A 103 -11.88 -23.96 -17.41
N ARG A 104 -10.62 -23.84 -17.00
CA ARG A 104 -10.22 -23.40 -15.65
C ARG A 104 -9.47 -22.09 -15.75
N LYS A 105 -9.88 -21.10 -14.94
CA LYS A 105 -9.15 -19.86 -14.73
C LYS A 105 -8.26 -20.06 -13.53
N VAL A 106 -6.94 -20.09 -13.71
CA VAL A 106 -5.94 -20.45 -12.69
C VAL A 106 -5.00 -19.30 -12.43
N ARG A 107 -4.74 -18.99 -11.16
CA ARG A 107 -3.77 -17.96 -10.77
C ARG A 107 -2.35 -18.39 -11.13
N VAL A 108 -1.57 -17.42 -11.63
CA VAL A 108 -0.16 -17.58 -11.94
C VAL A 108 0.61 -16.33 -11.51
N PRO A 109 1.92 -16.43 -11.19
CA PRO A 109 2.76 -15.27 -10.95
C PRO A 109 2.71 -14.27 -12.13
N PHE A 110 2.99 -12.99 -11.86
CA PHE A 110 3.33 -12.04 -12.94
C PHE A 110 4.59 -12.50 -13.69
N GLY A 111 5.57 -12.98 -12.95
CA GLY A 111 6.90 -13.35 -13.43
C GLY A 111 7.99 -12.56 -12.71
N VAL A 112 8.35 -11.36 -13.20
CA VAL A 112 9.33 -10.47 -12.56
C VAL A 112 8.65 -9.18 -12.14
N VAL A 113 8.68 -8.90 -10.84
CA VAL A 113 8.18 -7.65 -10.25
C VAL A 113 9.33 -6.70 -10.00
N GLY A 114 9.30 -5.53 -10.61
CA GLY A 114 10.18 -4.42 -10.30
C GLY A 114 9.63 -3.64 -9.10
N MET A 115 10.48 -3.32 -8.13
CA MET A 115 10.10 -2.47 -7.01
C MET A 115 11.04 -1.27 -6.94
N ILE A 116 10.48 -0.07 -6.85
CA ILE A 116 11.25 1.16 -6.59
C ILE A 116 10.78 1.73 -5.26
N CYS A 117 11.67 1.83 -4.26
CA CYS A 117 11.32 2.36 -2.95
C CYS A 117 12.30 3.43 -2.47
N GLU A 118 11.79 4.33 -1.62
CA GLU A 118 12.58 5.29 -0.85
C GLU A 118 13.15 4.64 0.42
N ALA A 119 13.77 5.44 1.30
CA ALA A 119 14.48 5.04 2.52
C ALA A 119 13.63 4.25 3.53
N ARG A 120 13.39 2.96 3.25
CA ARG A 120 12.65 2.02 4.10
C ARG A 120 13.28 0.63 4.04
N PRO A 121 14.28 0.31 4.88
CA PRO A 121 14.97 -0.99 4.82
C PRO A 121 14.05 -2.20 5.01
N ASN A 122 12.96 -2.07 5.79
CA ASN A 122 11.98 -3.14 5.99
C ASN A 122 11.31 -3.59 4.67
N VAL A 123 11.09 -2.66 3.72
CA VAL A 123 10.46 -2.99 2.43
C VAL A 123 11.24 -4.06 1.67
N THR A 124 12.57 -4.14 1.87
CA THR A 124 13.41 -5.17 1.25
C THR A 124 13.01 -6.58 1.68
N ALA A 125 12.69 -6.78 2.96
CA ALA A 125 12.22 -8.06 3.50
C ALA A 125 10.74 -8.33 3.16
N ASP A 126 9.90 -7.29 3.21
CA ASP A 126 8.47 -7.38 2.92
C ASP A 126 8.24 -7.85 1.47
N ILE A 127 8.87 -7.16 0.50
CA ILE A 127 8.69 -7.52 -0.92
C ILE A 127 9.32 -8.87 -1.27
N PHE A 128 10.43 -9.24 -0.62
CA PHE A 128 10.98 -10.57 -0.75
C PHE A 128 9.95 -11.64 -0.36
N SER A 129 9.38 -11.52 0.83
CA SER A 129 8.42 -12.48 1.38
C SER A 129 7.18 -12.62 0.49
N LEU A 130 6.60 -11.49 0.08
CA LEU A 130 5.44 -11.46 -0.80
C LEU A 130 5.74 -12.02 -2.19
N SER A 131 6.91 -11.70 -2.77
CA SER A 131 7.32 -12.20 -4.07
C SER A 131 7.54 -13.72 -4.04
N MET A 132 8.24 -14.23 -3.04
CA MET A 132 8.45 -15.68 -2.89
C MET A 132 7.13 -16.43 -2.73
N LYS A 133 6.24 -15.95 -1.87
CA LYS A 133 4.93 -16.60 -1.65
C LYS A 133 4.04 -16.65 -2.89
N THR A 134 4.23 -15.74 -3.81
CA THR A 134 3.47 -15.63 -5.07
C THR A 134 4.19 -16.24 -6.28
N GLY A 135 5.42 -16.74 -6.09
CA GLY A 135 6.24 -17.30 -7.18
C GLY A 135 6.82 -16.26 -8.14
N ASN A 136 6.90 -15.00 -7.73
CA ASN A 136 7.51 -13.93 -8.52
C ASN A 136 8.99 -13.76 -8.20
N ALA A 137 9.82 -13.55 -9.20
CA ALA A 137 11.12 -12.92 -9.00
C ALA A 137 10.95 -11.42 -8.75
N CYS A 138 11.87 -10.84 -7.99
CA CYS A 138 11.85 -9.42 -7.65
C CYS A 138 13.16 -8.73 -8.03
N VAL A 139 13.05 -7.59 -8.69
CA VAL A 139 14.14 -6.65 -8.94
C VAL A 139 13.87 -5.38 -8.13
N LEU A 140 14.61 -5.20 -7.04
CA LEU A 140 14.46 -4.09 -6.11
C LEU A 140 15.46 -2.97 -6.42
N LYS A 141 14.98 -1.75 -6.59
CA LYS A 141 15.77 -0.52 -6.57
C LYS A 141 15.44 0.24 -5.28
N GLY A 142 16.29 0.11 -4.27
CA GLY A 142 16.16 0.82 -3.00
C GLY A 142 16.61 2.29 -3.07
N GLY A 143 16.23 3.08 -2.06
CA GLY A 143 16.72 4.44 -1.87
C GLY A 143 18.22 4.48 -1.57
N SER A 144 18.91 5.56 -1.99
CA SER A 144 20.33 5.78 -1.71
C SER A 144 20.62 5.86 -0.21
N ASP A 145 19.68 6.43 0.55
CA ASP A 145 19.82 6.67 1.99
C ASP A 145 19.82 5.38 2.82
N ALA A 146 19.25 4.28 2.28
CA ALA A 146 19.20 2.97 2.92
C ALA A 146 20.12 1.95 2.24
N ARG A 147 21.12 2.40 1.46
CA ARG A 147 21.92 1.54 0.57
C ARG A 147 22.58 0.40 1.34
N ARG A 148 23.34 0.70 2.40
CA ARG A 148 24.10 -0.31 3.16
C ARG A 148 23.18 -1.28 3.88
N SER A 149 22.09 -0.76 4.46
CA SER A 149 21.04 -1.58 5.10
C SER A 149 20.40 -2.54 4.11
N ASN A 150 20.01 -2.06 2.93
CA ASN A 150 19.41 -2.89 1.88
C ASN A 150 20.40 -3.95 1.35
N GLU A 151 21.68 -3.60 1.16
CA GLU A 151 22.73 -4.54 0.74
C GLU A 151 22.92 -5.65 1.78
N ALA A 152 22.97 -5.31 3.08
CA ALA A 152 23.12 -6.28 4.16
C ALA A 152 21.91 -7.23 4.25
N ILE A 153 20.67 -6.70 4.18
CA ILE A 153 19.46 -7.52 4.17
C ILE A 153 19.41 -8.40 2.92
N ALA A 154 19.61 -7.84 1.72
CA ALA A 154 19.56 -8.58 0.45
C ALA A 154 20.58 -9.73 0.40
N ALA A 155 21.77 -9.57 1.00
CA ALA A 155 22.75 -10.64 1.11
C ALA A 155 22.22 -11.86 1.87
N LEU A 156 21.52 -11.65 2.99
CA LEU A 156 20.90 -12.70 3.81
C LEU A 156 19.73 -13.38 3.08
N LEU A 157 18.91 -12.58 2.38
CA LEU A 157 17.81 -13.11 1.57
C LEU A 157 18.32 -14.02 0.44
N ARG A 158 19.39 -13.62 -0.24
CA ARG A 158 20.04 -14.43 -1.27
C ARG A 158 20.74 -15.67 -0.71
N GLU A 159 21.23 -15.62 0.51
CA GLU A 159 21.74 -16.79 1.24
C GLU A 159 20.62 -17.80 1.51
N ALA A 160 19.45 -17.33 1.95
CA ALA A 160 18.27 -18.18 2.15
C ALA A 160 17.83 -18.88 0.85
N LEU A 161 17.81 -18.13 -0.29
CA LEU A 161 17.51 -18.71 -1.59
C LEU A 161 18.49 -19.87 -1.93
N ARG A 162 19.80 -19.65 -1.80
CA ARG A 162 20.81 -20.68 -2.07
C ARG A 162 20.64 -21.90 -1.18
N SER A 163 20.36 -21.71 0.12
CA SER A 163 20.22 -22.79 1.08
C SER A 163 19.02 -23.70 0.78
N GLU A 164 17.97 -23.17 0.14
CA GLU A 164 16.79 -23.93 -0.27
C GLU A 164 16.84 -24.38 -1.75
N GLY A 165 17.98 -24.19 -2.44
CA GLY A 165 18.15 -24.56 -3.84
C GLY A 165 17.31 -23.73 -4.82
N VAL A 166 17.05 -22.46 -4.48
CA VAL A 166 16.39 -21.49 -5.35
C VAL A 166 17.45 -20.56 -5.95
N ASP A 167 17.30 -20.21 -7.24
CA ASP A 167 18.25 -19.30 -7.89
C ASP A 167 18.28 -17.94 -7.15
N PRO A 168 19.46 -17.49 -6.66
CA PRO A 168 19.57 -16.18 -5.99
C PRO A 168 19.19 -15.00 -6.86
N ALA A 169 19.16 -15.13 -8.20
CA ALA A 169 18.69 -14.10 -9.11
C ALA A 169 17.17 -13.86 -8.99
N ALA A 170 16.42 -14.75 -8.30
CA ALA A 170 15.02 -14.52 -7.96
C ALA A 170 14.82 -13.29 -7.06
N PHE A 171 15.86 -12.84 -6.35
CA PHE A 171 15.84 -11.57 -5.63
C PHE A 171 17.10 -10.75 -5.93
N THR A 172 16.93 -9.71 -6.72
CA THR A 172 18.02 -8.86 -7.21
C THR A 172 17.88 -7.45 -6.66
N LEU A 173 18.88 -6.98 -5.93
CA LEU A 173 19.01 -5.58 -5.53
C LEU A 173 19.86 -4.83 -6.57
N LEU A 174 19.30 -3.79 -7.18
CA LEU A 174 20.01 -2.91 -8.10
C LEU A 174 20.91 -1.92 -7.35
N PRO A 175 21.97 -1.42 -7.99
CA PRO A 175 22.77 -0.32 -7.46
C PRO A 175 21.91 0.91 -7.12
N ALA A 176 22.36 1.68 -6.14
CA ALA A 176 21.74 2.96 -5.83
C ALA A 176 22.02 3.96 -6.97
N GLY A 177 21.05 4.84 -7.26
CA GLY A 177 21.21 5.89 -8.27
C GLY A 177 20.03 5.99 -9.25
N HIS A 178 20.02 7.09 -9.99
CA HIS A 178 18.95 7.37 -10.97
C HIS A 178 19.07 6.51 -12.22
N GLU A 179 20.28 6.16 -12.62
CA GLU A 179 20.54 5.30 -13.79
C GLU A 179 19.88 3.93 -13.63
N ALA A 180 20.05 3.28 -12.46
CA ALA A 180 19.43 1.99 -12.16
C ALA A 180 17.88 2.08 -12.15
N ALA A 181 17.33 3.20 -11.68
CA ALA A 181 15.88 3.44 -11.75
C ALA A 181 15.41 3.56 -13.20
N GLY A 182 16.11 4.35 -14.02
CA GLY A 182 15.84 4.49 -15.45
C GLY A 182 15.95 3.16 -16.20
N ALA A 183 16.98 2.36 -15.91
CA ALA A 183 17.16 1.03 -16.49
C ALA A 183 15.97 0.12 -16.14
N LEU A 184 15.54 0.09 -14.86
CA LEU A 184 14.40 -0.72 -14.41
C LEU A 184 13.10 -0.31 -15.10
N LEU A 185 12.82 0.99 -15.20
CA LEU A 185 11.62 1.51 -15.86
C LEU A 185 11.54 1.20 -17.36
N ASN A 186 12.70 0.94 -17.98
CA ASN A 186 12.84 0.59 -19.39
C ASN A 186 13.09 -0.91 -19.64
N ALA A 187 13.00 -1.77 -18.65
CA ALA A 187 13.31 -3.20 -18.73
C ALA A 187 12.23 -4.02 -19.46
N VAL A 188 11.78 -3.53 -20.63
CA VAL A 188 10.75 -4.17 -21.46
C VAL A 188 11.19 -5.58 -21.89
N GLY A 189 10.31 -6.56 -21.71
CA GLY A 189 10.58 -7.98 -21.98
C GLY A 189 11.29 -8.73 -20.86
N TYR A 190 11.81 -8.02 -19.85
CA TYR A 190 12.46 -8.62 -18.68
C TYR A 190 11.62 -8.48 -17.40
N VAL A 191 11.00 -7.33 -17.18
CA VAL A 191 10.19 -7.02 -16.02
C VAL A 191 8.75 -6.86 -16.45
N ASP A 192 7.81 -7.53 -15.75
CA ASP A 192 6.40 -7.59 -16.13
C ASP A 192 5.59 -6.41 -15.56
N VAL A 193 5.98 -5.93 -14.39
CA VAL A 193 5.29 -4.83 -13.71
C VAL A 193 6.24 -4.14 -12.75
N VAL A 194 6.11 -2.82 -12.57
CA VAL A 194 6.82 -2.06 -11.54
C VAL A 194 5.84 -1.47 -10.52
N ILE A 195 6.23 -1.51 -9.26
CA ILE A 195 5.45 -1.00 -8.13
C ILE A 195 6.30 0.04 -7.40
N PRO A 196 5.97 1.35 -7.48
CA PRO A 196 6.65 2.37 -6.69
C PRO A 196 6.15 2.39 -5.25
N ARG A 197 7.07 2.60 -4.28
CA ARG A 197 6.77 2.78 -2.85
C ARG A 197 7.50 4.00 -2.30
N GLY A 198 6.80 5.12 -2.19
CA GLY A 198 7.39 6.37 -1.71
C GLY A 198 6.41 7.53 -1.75
N GLY A 199 6.91 8.75 -1.70
CA GLY A 199 6.10 9.96 -1.79
C GLY A 199 5.51 10.18 -3.19
N ALA A 200 4.54 11.09 -3.29
CA ALA A 200 3.83 11.41 -4.53
C ALA A 200 4.77 11.76 -5.70
N GLY A 201 5.92 12.37 -5.41
CA GLY A 201 6.95 12.69 -6.41
C GLY A 201 7.54 11.46 -7.08
N LEU A 202 7.91 10.42 -6.29
CA LEU A 202 8.42 9.16 -6.83
C LEU A 202 7.35 8.44 -7.66
N ILE A 203 6.12 8.37 -7.15
CA ILE A 203 5.01 7.69 -7.83
C ILE A 203 4.74 8.34 -9.18
N ARG A 204 4.67 9.66 -9.22
CA ARG A 204 4.51 10.44 -10.45
C ARG A 204 5.67 10.19 -11.42
N PHE A 205 6.91 10.26 -10.93
CA PHE A 205 8.09 9.99 -11.75
C PHE A 205 8.04 8.59 -12.40
N VAL A 206 7.71 7.55 -11.64
CA VAL A 206 7.58 6.18 -12.17
C VAL A 206 6.49 6.10 -13.22
N ARG A 207 5.29 6.65 -12.94
CA ARG A 207 4.16 6.64 -13.87
C ARG A 207 4.48 7.32 -15.20
N GLU A 208 5.19 8.45 -15.17
CA GLU A 208 5.49 9.26 -16.36
C GLU A 208 6.67 8.71 -17.18
N ASN A 209 7.55 7.91 -16.59
CA ASN A 209 8.78 7.45 -17.22
C ASN A 209 8.85 5.94 -17.48
N ALA A 210 7.92 5.14 -16.94
CA ALA A 210 7.94 3.70 -17.14
C ALA A 210 7.44 3.32 -18.54
N ARG A 211 8.15 2.41 -19.18
CA ARG A 211 7.75 1.74 -20.43
C ARG A 211 7.18 0.33 -20.19
N ILE A 212 7.17 -0.11 -18.95
CA ILE A 212 6.56 -1.35 -18.45
C ILE A 212 5.32 -1.00 -17.64
N PRO A 213 4.36 -1.91 -17.46
CA PRO A 213 3.17 -1.69 -16.64
C PRO A 213 3.53 -1.21 -15.23
N VAL A 214 2.73 -0.28 -14.70
CA VAL A 214 2.89 0.27 -13.33
C VAL A 214 1.66 -0.05 -12.52
N ILE A 215 1.86 -0.55 -11.29
CA ILE A 215 0.81 -0.57 -10.27
C ILE A 215 1.12 0.54 -9.27
N GLU A 216 0.33 1.61 -9.32
CA GLU A 216 0.54 2.77 -8.46
C GLU A 216 0.02 2.51 -7.05
N THR A 217 0.86 2.79 -6.05
CA THR A 217 0.42 2.98 -4.67
C THR A 217 0.20 4.47 -4.46
N GLY A 218 -1.07 4.89 -4.37
CA GLY A 218 -1.42 6.32 -4.35
C GLY A 218 -1.12 7.01 -3.02
N ALA A 219 -1.04 8.35 -3.05
CA ALA A 219 -1.19 9.18 -1.86
C ALA A 219 -2.61 9.01 -1.29
N GLY A 220 -2.76 9.17 0.02
CA GLY A 220 -4.06 9.05 0.68
C GLY A 220 -4.63 10.42 1.04
N ILE A 221 -5.46 11.02 0.19
CA ILE A 221 -6.31 12.16 0.58
C ILE A 221 -7.67 11.58 0.95
N VAL A 222 -7.93 11.50 2.24
CA VAL A 222 -9.01 10.70 2.84
C VAL A 222 -10.09 11.59 3.43
N HIS A 223 -11.36 11.29 3.13
CA HIS A 223 -12.49 12.04 3.64
C HIS A 223 -13.39 11.18 4.54
N THR A 224 -14.00 11.83 5.53
CA THR A 224 -15.15 11.28 6.27
C THR A 224 -16.28 12.28 6.23
N TYR A 225 -17.42 11.88 5.70
CA TYR A 225 -18.63 12.69 5.68
C TYR A 225 -19.51 12.37 6.90
N PHE A 226 -19.74 13.36 7.75
CA PHE A 226 -20.72 13.31 8.84
C PHE A 226 -22.04 13.84 8.32
N ASP A 227 -22.96 12.91 8.07
CA ASP A 227 -24.26 13.15 7.44
C ASP A 227 -25.28 13.79 8.38
N LEU A 228 -26.39 14.27 7.82
CA LEU A 228 -27.55 14.78 8.58
C LEU A 228 -28.02 13.77 9.64
N ASP A 229 -28.11 12.49 9.26
CA ASP A 229 -28.56 11.39 10.13
C ASP A 229 -27.37 10.68 10.84
N GLY A 230 -26.22 11.33 10.97
CA GLY A 230 -25.03 10.77 11.62
C GLY A 230 -25.23 10.64 13.15
N ASP A 231 -24.89 9.48 13.71
CA ASP A 231 -24.81 9.31 15.16
C ASP A 231 -23.55 10.00 15.70
N LEU A 232 -23.74 10.92 16.67
CA LEU A 232 -22.65 11.75 17.19
C LEU A 232 -21.58 10.93 17.94
N THR A 233 -22.01 9.92 18.69
CA THR A 233 -21.08 9.06 19.45
C THR A 233 -20.21 8.24 18.52
N LYS A 234 -20.79 7.63 17.49
CA LYS A 234 -20.06 6.91 16.45
C LYS A 234 -19.15 7.85 15.66
N GLY A 235 -19.68 9.02 15.25
CA GLY A 235 -18.92 10.02 14.50
C GLY A 235 -17.67 10.50 15.25
N ARG A 236 -17.82 10.83 16.53
CA ARG A 236 -16.71 11.23 17.40
C ARG A 236 -15.61 10.15 17.46
N ALA A 237 -15.99 8.89 17.67
CA ALA A 237 -15.06 7.77 17.74
C ALA A 237 -14.36 7.51 16.39
N VAL A 238 -15.14 7.48 15.29
CA VAL A 238 -14.65 7.23 13.93
C VAL A 238 -13.67 8.31 13.47
N VAL A 239 -14.05 9.59 13.61
CA VAL A 239 -13.25 10.74 13.15
C VAL A 239 -11.96 10.86 13.96
N CYS A 240 -12.05 10.76 15.29
CA CYS A 240 -10.87 10.80 16.15
C CYS A 240 -9.89 9.66 15.83
N ASN A 241 -10.37 8.41 15.75
CA ASN A 241 -9.53 7.26 15.42
C ASN A 241 -8.90 7.39 14.03
N ALA A 242 -9.68 7.78 13.01
CA ALA A 242 -9.20 7.94 11.65
C ALA A 242 -8.08 8.99 11.57
N LYS A 243 -8.14 10.07 12.38
CA LYS A 243 -7.12 11.12 12.38
C LYS A 243 -5.93 10.83 13.28
N THR A 244 -6.15 10.35 14.51
CA THR A 244 -5.12 10.42 15.56
C THR A 244 -4.38 9.10 15.81
N ARG A 245 -4.94 7.95 15.40
CA ARG A 245 -4.31 6.64 15.62
C ARG A 245 -2.87 6.59 15.07
N ARG A 246 -2.67 7.11 13.86
CA ARG A 246 -1.36 7.25 13.21
C ARG A 246 -1.47 8.24 12.06
N VAL A 247 -0.96 9.43 12.23
CA VAL A 247 -1.09 10.52 11.24
C VAL A 247 -0.23 10.35 9.99
N SER A 248 0.88 9.59 10.07
CA SER A 248 1.89 9.47 9.01
C SER A 248 1.60 8.34 8.00
N VAL A 249 0.34 7.91 7.87
CA VAL A 249 -0.10 6.84 6.96
C VAL A 249 -1.19 7.33 6.00
N CYS A 250 -1.25 6.71 4.82
CA CYS A 250 -2.13 7.11 3.72
C CYS A 250 -3.64 6.91 3.97
N ASN A 251 -4.03 6.18 5.03
CA ASN A 251 -5.43 5.99 5.42
C ASN A 251 -5.89 6.94 6.53
N ALA A 252 -4.99 7.86 6.99
CA ALA A 252 -5.35 8.86 7.99
C ALA A 252 -6.31 9.89 7.40
N LEU A 253 -7.28 10.35 8.21
CA LEU A 253 -8.26 11.34 7.80
C LEU A 253 -7.60 12.70 7.52
N ASP A 254 -7.85 13.27 6.33
CA ASP A 254 -7.36 14.59 5.94
C ASP A 254 -8.48 15.64 5.88
N CYS A 255 -9.68 15.23 5.51
CA CYS A 255 -10.82 16.15 5.44
C CYS A 255 -12.07 15.55 6.08
N LEU A 256 -12.60 16.24 7.08
CA LEU A 256 -13.93 16.00 7.65
C LEU A 256 -14.96 16.87 6.91
N ILE A 257 -15.94 16.25 6.27
CA ILE A 257 -17.06 16.92 5.63
C ILE A 257 -18.24 16.84 6.58
N VAL A 258 -18.90 17.96 6.89
CA VAL A 258 -20.00 18.02 7.85
C VAL A 258 -21.25 18.59 7.20
N HIS A 259 -22.38 17.91 7.39
CA HIS A 259 -23.66 18.46 6.96
C HIS A 259 -23.99 19.76 7.72
N ARG A 260 -24.42 20.81 7.04
CA ARG A 260 -24.63 22.17 7.61
C ARG A 260 -25.52 22.16 8.86
N GLU A 261 -26.58 21.39 8.87
CA GLU A 261 -27.49 21.29 10.03
C GLU A 261 -26.86 20.57 11.23
N ARG A 262 -25.69 19.97 11.05
CA ARG A 262 -24.93 19.28 12.10
C ARG A 262 -23.70 20.09 12.59
N LEU A 263 -23.54 21.34 12.14
CA LEU A 263 -22.47 22.24 12.62
C LEU A 263 -22.54 22.46 14.14
N ARG A 264 -23.74 22.40 14.74
CA ARG A 264 -23.93 22.44 16.22
C ARG A 264 -23.15 21.34 16.95
N ASP A 265 -22.92 20.18 16.31
CA ASP A 265 -22.26 19.00 16.86
C ASP A 265 -20.76 18.99 16.56
N LEU A 266 -20.27 19.89 15.67
CA LEU A 266 -18.90 19.89 15.16
C LEU A 266 -17.85 20.04 16.27
N ALA A 267 -18.12 20.88 17.28
CA ALA A 267 -17.18 21.04 18.39
C ALA A 267 -17.02 19.74 19.20
N GLU A 268 -18.10 19.00 19.40
CA GLU A 268 -18.07 17.71 20.11
C GLU A 268 -17.41 16.61 19.27
N LEU A 269 -17.61 16.62 17.94
CA LEU A 269 -16.88 15.74 17.01
C LEU A 269 -15.37 15.97 17.06
N CYS A 270 -14.95 17.24 17.17
CA CYS A 270 -13.52 17.62 17.15
C CYS A 270 -12.84 17.59 18.52
N ASP A 271 -13.61 17.60 19.63
CA ASP A 271 -13.07 17.68 21.00
C ASP A 271 -11.96 16.65 21.31
N PRO A 272 -12.06 15.35 20.98
CA PRO A 272 -10.97 14.42 21.25
C PRO A 272 -9.67 14.75 20.49
N MET A 273 -9.79 15.40 19.33
CA MET A 273 -8.63 15.78 18.52
C MET A 273 -7.90 17.00 19.09
N ALA A 274 -8.56 17.81 19.90
CA ALA A 274 -7.92 18.93 20.60
C ALA A 274 -6.89 18.44 21.63
N ALA A 275 -7.16 17.34 22.32
CA ALA A 275 -6.22 16.70 23.26
C ALA A 275 -4.95 16.22 22.52
N GLU A 276 -5.09 15.73 21.29
CA GLU A 276 -3.99 15.31 20.43
C GLU A 276 -3.34 16.48 19.65
N ARG A 277 -3.74 17.74 19.95
CA ARG A 277 -3.22 18.97 19.34
C ARG A 277 -3.37 19.04 17.82
N VAL A 278 -4.46 18.47 17.27
CA VAL A 278 -4.75 18.55 15.85
C VAL A 278 -5.08 19.99 15.44
N THR A 279 -4.35 20.53 14.47
CA THR A 279 -4.68 21.83 13.87
C THR A 279 -5.83 21.64 12.86
N VAL A 280 -6.94 22.36 13.08
CA VAL A 280 -8.12 22.31 12.23
C VAL A 280 -8.11 23.51 11.28
N TYR A 281 -8.16 23.25 9.98
CA TYR A 281 -8.38 24.21 8.90
C TYR A 281 -9.86 24.14 8.48
N ALA A 282 -10.67 25.07 8.95
CA ALA A 282 -12.12 25.06 8.75
C ALA A 282 -12.57 26.08 7.70
N ASP A 283 -13.56 25.76 6.88
CA ASP A 283 -14.23 26.75 6.07
C ASP A 283 -14.96 27.77 6.97
N ALA A 284 -15.51 28.85 6.39
CA ALA A 284 -16.05 29.95 7.17
C ALA A 284 -17.19 29.53 8.12
N GLU A 285 -18.07 28.61 7.67
CA GLU A 285 -19.21 28.14 8.50
C GLU A 285 -18.71 27.23 9.63
N ALA A 286 -17.82 26.31 9.32
CA ALA A 286 -17.23 25.41 10.31
C ALA A 286 -16.32 26.17 11.30
N TYR A 287 -15.60 27.20 10.83
CA TYR A 287 -14.79 28.07 11.68
C TYR A 287 -15.64 28.76 12.72
N ALA A 288 -16.75 29.40 12.30
CA ALA A 288 -17.67 30.09 13.20
C ALA A 288 -18.30 29.13 14.23
N ALA A 289 -18.56 27.85 13.84
CA ALA A 289 -19.08 26.84 14.75
C ALA A 289 -18.05 26.36 15.79
N LEU A 290 -16.74 26.45 15.47
CA LEU A 290 -15.64 26.03 16.34
C LEU A 290 -15.05 27.19 17.16
N GLU A 291 -15.28 28.44 16.76
CA GLU A 291 -14.75 29.61 17.45
C GLU A 291 -15.21 29.65 18.91
N GLY A 292 -14.26 29.81 19.84
CA GLY A 292 -14.52 29.73 21.28
C GLY A 292 -14.81 28.35 21.86
N ARG A 293 -14.93 27.31 21.01
CA ARG A 293 -15.23 25.93 21.40
C ARG A 293 -14.10 24.95 21.10
N TYR A 294 -13.19 25.31 20.22
CA TYR A 294 -11.94 24.59 19.91
C TYR A 294 -10.75 25.50 20.27
N PRO A 295 -9.56 24.94 20.67
CA PRO A 295 -8.43 25.78 21.07
C PRO A 295 -8.02 26.77 19.96
N ALA A 296 -8.05 28.08 20.27
CA ALA A 296 -7.77 29.15 19.28
C ALA A 296 -6.39 29.02 18.61
N CYS A 297 -5.40 28.47 19.33
CA CYS A 297 -4.06 28.24 18.77
C CYS A 297 -4.03 27.08 17.74
N LEU A 298 -5.06 26.24 17.66
CA LEU A 298 -5.19 25.09 16.77
C LEU A 298 -6.29 25.28 15.69
N LEU A 299 -7.00 26.40 15.68
CA LEU A 299 -8.07 26.71 14.71
C LEU A 299 -7.56 27.74 13.68
N ARG A 300 -7.77 27.43 12.39
CA ARG A 300 -7.38 28.29 11.26
C ARG A 300 -8.50 28.30 10.21
N LEU A 301 -8.57 29.36 9.41
CA LEU A 301 -9.39 29.35 8.20
C LEU A 301 -8.72 28.47 7.13
N ALA A 302 -9.54 27.66 6.48
CA ALA A 302 -9.09 26.85 5.36
C ALA A 302 -8.86 27.70 4.11
N ALA A 303 -7.79 27.40 3.37
CA ALA A 303 -7.64 27.78 1.97
C ALA A 303 -7.95 26.57 1.09
N GLU A 304 -8.15 26.79 -0.22
CA GLU A 304 -8.60 25.75 -1.16
C GLU A 304 -7.66 24.53 -1.19
N GLU A 305 -6.34 24.76 -1.10
CA GLU A 305 -5.34 23.70 -1.11
C GLU A 305 -5.45 22.73 0.08
N HIS A 306 -5.98 23.15 1.22
CA HIS A 306 -6.10 22.29 2.39
C HIS A 306 -7.05 21.11 2.16
N PHE A 307 -8.07 21.27 1.29
CA PHE A 307 -9.03 20.21 0.98
C PHE A 307 -8.47 19.09 0.11
N GLY A 308 -7.39 19.37 -0.65
CA GLY A 308 -6.71 18.41 -1.50
C GLY A 308 -5.30 18.05 -1.02
N THR A 309 -5.03 18.15 0.28
CA THR A 309 -3.71 17.91 0.87
C THR A 309 -3.71 16.63 1.71
N GLU A 310 -2.78 15.71 1.40
CA GLU A 310 -2.39 14.63 2.31
C GLU A 310 -1.47 15.24 3.38
N PHE A 311 -1.99 15.47 4.57
CA PHE A 311 -1.25 16.19 5.61
C PHE A 311 -0.10 15.38 6.23
N LEU A 312 -0.27 14.09 6.42
CA LEU A 312 0.69 13.21 7.12
C LEU A 312 1.12 13.76 8.50
N ASP A 313 0.25 14.55 9.14
CA ASP A 313 0.52 15.31 10.34
C ASP A 313 -0.78 15.47 11.15
N TYR A 314 -0.68 15.99 12.37
CA TYR A 314 -1.82 16.38 13.22
C TYR A 314 -2.51 17.64 12.66
N LYS A 315 -3.02 17.53 11.43
CA LYS A 315 -3.73 18.57 10.68
C LYS A 315 -4.96 17.97 10.02
N LEU A 316 -6.05 18.71 10.00
CA LEU A 316 -7.34 18.29 9.45
C LEU A 316 -8.02 19.46 8.75
N ALA A 317 -8.51 19.25 7.54
CA ALA A 317 -9.44 20.20 6.90
C ALA A 317 -10.88 19.88 7.32
N VAL A 318 -11.72 20.90 7.45
CA VAL A 318 -13.17 20.74 7.71
C VAL A 318 -13.95 21.51 6.66
N ARG A 319 -14.85 20.81 5.98
CA ARG A 319 -15.73 21.34 4.93
C ARG A 319 -17.20 21.24 5.33
N THR A 320 -17.95 22.32 5.20
CA THR A 320 -19.40 22.35 5.37
C THR A 320 -20.11 22.11 4.04
N VAL A 321 -21.15 21.26 4.04
CA VAL A 321 -21.98 20.98 2.86
C VAL A 321 -23.45 20.98 3.22
N GLY A 322 -24.32 21.32 2.27
CA GLY A 322 -25.78 21.35 2.47
C GLY A 322 -26.49 20.05 2.11
N SER A 323 -25.78 19.08 1.48
CA SER A 323 -26.40 17.83 1.03
C SER A 323 -25.37 16.74 0.78
N LEU A 324 -25.83 15.49 0.60
CA LEU A 324 -25.02 14.38 0.14
C LEU A 324 -24.38 14.67 -1.23
N ASP A 325 -25.13 15.31 -2.16
CA ASP A 325 -24.60 15.63 -3.49
C ASP A 325 -23.42 16.60 -3.43
N GLU A 326 -23.45 17.60 -2.56
CA GLU A 326 -22.31 18.49 -2.32
C GLU A 326 -21.11 17.75 -1.70
N ALA A 327 -21.36 16.82 -0.76
CA ALA A 327 -20.30 15.99 -0.19
C ALA A 327 -19.64 15.11 -1.25
N LEU A 328 -20.43 14.46 -2.09
CA LEU A 328 -19.94 13.64 -3.19
C LEU A 328 -19.17 14.45 -4.24
N ALA A 329 -19.62 15.67 -4.58
CA ALA A 329 -18.93 16.58 -5.47
C ALA A 329 -17.56 17.01 -4.90
N HIS A 330 -17.51 17.29 -3.60
CA HIS A 330 -16.27 17.61 -2.90
C HIS A 330 -15.30 16.43 -2.93
N ILE A 331 -15.74 15.23 -2.57
CA ILE A 331 -14.94 14.00 -2.63
C ILE A 331 -14.42 13.77 -4.06
N ALA A 332 -15.29 13.87 -5.07
CA ALA A 332 -14.90 13.66 -6.47
C ALA A 332 -13.80 14.61 -6.93
N ARG A 333 -13.76 15.83 -6.38
CA ARG A 333 -12.77 16.87 -6.74
C ARG A 333 -11.42 16.68 -6.05
N TYR A 334 -11.40 16.30 -4.77
CA TYR A 334 -10.20 16.35 -3.94
C TYR A 334 -9.63 15.00 -3.55
N SER A 335 -10.43 13.93 -3.63
CA SER A 335 -10.02 12.59 -3.24
C SER A 335 -8.89 12.04 -4.10
N SER A 336 -7.97 11.35 -3.46
CA SER A 336 -7.00 10.48 -4.12
C SER A 336 -7.60 9.12 -4.54
N ARG A 337 -8.88 8.87 -4.22
CA ARG A 337 -9.59 7.59 -4.43
C ARG A 337 -9.04 6.44 -3.57
N HIS A 338 -8.44 6.76 -2.45
CA HIS A 338 -7.88 5.78 -1.53
C HIS A 338 -8.98 5.22 -0.61
N SER A 339 -9.47 6.03 0.31
CA SER A 339 -10.45 5.63 1.34
C SER A 339 -11.40 6.76 1.63
N GLU A 340 -12.70 6.47 1.59
CA GLU A 340 -13.77 7.43 1.85
C GLU A 340 -14.76 6.83 2.83
N ALA A 341 -15.24 7.63 3.80
CA ALA A 341 -16.18 7.18 4.80
C ALA A 341 -17.40 8.09 4.89
N ILE A 342 -18.52 7.51 5.31
CA ILE A 342 -19.72 8.21 5.75
C ILE A 342 -20.11 7.74 7.15
N VAL A 343 -20.55 8.66 7.99
CA VAL A 343 -21.22 8.37 9.27
C VAL A 343 -22.68 8.76 9.13
N THR A 344 -23.57 7.76 9.08
CA THR A 344 -25.03 7.95 8.93
C THR A 344 -25.79 6.75 9.47
N GLU A 345 -26.96 6.97 10.07
CA GLU A 345 -27.93 5.94 10.43
C GLU A 345 -28.97 5.72 9.33
N ASN A 346 -28.96 6.53 8.28
CA ASN A 346 -29.85 6.40 7.14
C ASN A 346 -29.32 5.38 6.13
N ALA A 347 -29.94 4.20 6.10
CA ALA A 347 -29.52 3.13 5.17
C ALA A 347 -29.67 3.51 3.68
N GLY A 348 -30.57 4.44 3.34
CA GLY A 348 -30.73 4.98 1.98
C GLY A 348 -29.52 5.80 1.58
N THR A 349 -29.15 6.77 2.43
CA THR A 349 -27.97 7.64 2.23
C THR A 349 -26.69 6.81 2.20
N ALA A 350 -26.53 5.81 3.08
CA ALA A 350 -25.39 4.91 3.08
C ALA A 350 -25.25 4.15 1.75
N ARG A 351 -26.34 3.58 1.22
CA ARG A 351 -26.34 2.90 -0.08
C ARG A 351 -26.00 3.86 -1.23
N GLU A 352 -26.55 5.06 -1.22
CA GLU A 352 -26.29 6.08 -2.24
C GLU A 352 -24.80 6.50 -2.22
N PHE A 353 -24.25 6.77 -1.05
CA PHE A 353 -22.83 7.10 -0.85
C PHE A 353 -21.93 5.98 -1.39
N THR A 354 -22.14 4.73 -0.94
CA THR A 354 -21.30 3.59 -1.36
C THR A 354 -21.40 3.29 -2.85
N ARG A 355 -22.52 3.57 -3.49
CA ARG A 355 -22.71 3.39 -4.93
C ARG A 355 -22.00 4.46 -5.76
N ARG A 356 -21.96 5.70 -5.28
CA ARG A 356 -21.50 6.86 -6.07
C ARG A 356 -20.04 7.23 -5.81
N VAL A 357 -19.50 6.88 -4.66
CA VAL A 357 -18.09 7.15 -4.35
C VAL A 357 -17.18 6.22 -5.15
N ASP A 358 -16.26 6.81 -5.90
CA ASP A 358 -15.24 6.08 -6.68
C ASP A 358 -13.91 6.06 -5.90
N ALA A 359 -13.85 5.22 -4.87
CA ALA A 359 -12.63 4.99 -4.09
C ALA A 359 -12.30 3.49 -4.00
N ALA A 360 -11.05 3.16 -3.62
CA ALA A 360 -10.62 1.79 -3.42
C ALA A 360 -11.33 1.15 -2.22
N CYS A 361 -11.54 1.92 -1.15
CA CYS A 361 -12.24 1.48 0.06
C CYS A 361 -13.31 2.51 0.43
N VAL A 362 -14.54 2.05 0.66
CA VAL A 362 -15.68 2.89 1.04
C VAL A 362 -16.31 2.34 2.31
N TYR A 363 -16.43 3.19 3.31
CA TYR A 363 -16.82 2.82 4.67
C TYR A 363 -18.15 3.45 5.09
N VAL A 364 -18.95 2.71 5.84
CA VAL A 364 -20.15 3.20 6.50
C VAL A 364 -20.00 2.95 7.99
N ASN A 365 -19.99 4.03 8.80
CA ASN A 365 -19.86 3.99 10.27
C ASN A 365 -18.58 3.27 10.76
N VAL A 366 -17.51 3.29 9.98
CA VAL A 366 -16.22 2.66 10.30
C VAL A 366 -15.08 3.61 9.96
N SER A 367 -14.02 3.59 10.77
CA SER A 367 -12.80 4.39 10.57
C SER A 367 -12.04 3.96 9.31
N THR A 368 -11.55 4.92 8.54
CA THR A 368 -10.66 4.66 7.40
C THR A 368 -9.31 4.06 7.80
N ALA A 369 -8.96 4.13 9.08
CA ALA A 369 -7.77 3.49 9.64
C ALA A 369 -7.72 1.96 9.46
N PHE A 370 -8.84 1.34 9.09
CA PHE A 370 -8.92 -0.08 8.73
C PHE A 370 -8.48 -0.39 7.29
N THR A 371 -8.16 0.59 6.46
CA THR A 371 -7.58 0.32 5.11
C THR A 371 -6.14 -0.18 5.26
N ASP A 372 -6.00 -1.48 5.47
CA ASP A 372 -4.75 -2.15 5.79
C ASP A 372 -4.91 -3.65 5.47
N GLY A 373 -3.93 -4.27 4.82
CA GLY A 373 -4.00 -5.67 4.43
C GLY A 373 -4.11 -6.64 5.60
N GLY A 374 -3.50 -6.33 6.75
CA GLY A 374 -3.66 -7.11 7.98
C GLY A 374 -5.07 -7.02 8.53
N GLN A 375 -5.66 -5.80 8.55
CA GLN A 375 -7.03 -5.58 9.01
C GLN A 375 -8.09 -6.19 8.08
N PHE A 376 -7.78 -6.29 6.77
CA PHE A 376 -8.65 -6.95 5.79
C PHE A 376 -8.52 -8.48 5.81
N GLY A 377 -7.62 -9.02 6.62
CA GLY A 377 -7.39 -10.47 6.71
C GLY A 377 -6.48 -11.02 5.61
N PHE A 378 -5.79 -10.15 4.86
CA PHE A 378 -4.83 -10.58 3.82
C PHE A 378 -3.46 -10.94 4.40
N GLY A 379 -3.24 -10.68 5.68
CA GLY A 379 -2.03 -11.00 6.43
C GLY A 379 -0.86 -10.06 6.16
N ALA A 380 -0.68 -9.59 4.94
CA ALA A 380 0.34 -8.63 4.55
C ALA A 380 -0.07 -7.91 3.27
N GLU A 381 0.57 -6.75 3.00
CA GLU A 381 0.36 -5.99 1.76
C GLU A 381 1.64 -5.38 1.23
N VAL A 382 1.73 -5.23 -0.08
CA VAL A 382 2.80 -4.48 -0.74
C VAL A 382 2.48 -2.98 -0.80
N GLY A 383 1.26 -2.61 -0.55
CA GLY A 383 0.72 -1.25 -0.56
C GLY A 383 -0.73 -1.19 -0.97
N ILE A 384 -1.28 0.02 -1.05
CA ILE A 384 -2.68 0.25 -1.37
C ILE A 384 -2.74 0.96 -2.72
N SER A 385 -3.34 0.28 -3.71
CA SER A 385 -3.51 0.84 -5.05
C SER A 385 -4.82 1.61 -5.16
N THR A 386 -4.77 2.80 -5.77
CA THR A 386 -5.94 3.63 -6.05
C THR A 386 -6.39 3.57 -7.52
N GLN A 387 -5.63 2.88 -8.37
CA GLN A 387 -5.95 2.75 -9.79
C GLN A 387 -7.06 1.71 -10.05
N LYS A 388 -7.66 1.76 -11.24
CA LYS A 388 -8.76 0.86 -11.63
C LYS A 388 -8.32 -0.39 -12.38
N LEU A 389 -7.17 -0.34 -13.05
CA LEU A 389 -6.64 -1.48 -13.79
C LEU A 389 -5.84 -2.38 -12.84
N HIS A 390 -6.10 -3.69 -12.90
CA HIS A 390 -5.58 -4.72 -12.03
C HIS A 390 -6.00 -4.52 -10.57
N ALA A 391 -5.05 -4.57 -9.61
CA ALA A 391 -5.36 -4.45 -8.19
C ALA A 391 -5.84 -3.06 -7.80
N ARG A 392 -6.84 -3.01 -6.92
CA ARG A 392 -7.34 -1.78 -6.28
C ARG A 392 -7.58 -2.05 -4.80
N GLY A 393 -7.15 -1.13 -3.94
CA GLY A 393 -7.16 -1.32 -2.49
C GLY A 393 -5.87 -1.95 -1.97
N PRO A 394 -5.87 -2.51 -0.74
CA PRO A 394 -4.74 -3.22 -0.18
C PRO A 394 -4.34 -4.41 -1.06
N MET A 395 -3.05 -4.48 -1.42
CA MET A 395 -2.53 -5.51 -2.31
C MET A 395 -1.82 -6.61 -1.52
N GLY A 396 -2.55 -7.67 -1.22
CA GLY A 396 -2.02 -8.90 -0.61
C GLY A 396 -1.41 -9.86 -1.64
N LEU A 397 -1.31 -11.14 -1.27
CA LEU A 397 -0.74 -12.15 -2.16
C LEU A 397 -1.52 -12.35 -3.47
N PRO A 398 -2.88 -12.38 -3.50
CA PRO A 398 -3.63 -12.56 -4.73
C PRO A 398 -3.37 -11.44 -5.76
N GLU A 399 -3.18 -10.20 -5.29
CA GLU A 399 -2.98 -9.01 -6.13
C GLU A 399 -1.58 -8.97 -6.77
N LEU A 400 -0.63 -9.78 -6.28
CA LEU A 400 0.68 -10.00 -6.91
C LEU A 400 0.69 -11.15 -7.90
N THR A 401 -0.50 -11.57 -8.36
CA THR A 401 -0.69 -12.61 -9.37
C THR A 401 -1.57 -12.16 -10.51
N THR A 402 -1.48 -12.85 -11.63
CA THR A 402 -2.45 -12.78 -12.71
C THR A 402 -3.10 -14.16 -12.89
N TYR A 403 -3.73 -14.42 -14.02
CA TYR A 403 -4.33 -15.69 -14.31
C TYR A 403 -4.08 -16.14 -15.76
N LYS A 404 -4.17 -17.44 -15.98
CA LYS A 404 -4.25 -18.04 -17.31
C LYS A 404 -5.48 -18.96 -17.40
N TYR A 405 -5.91 -19.23 -18.61
CA TYR A 405 -6.93 -20.26 -18.86
C TYR A 405 -6.24 -21.57 -19.22
N VAL A 406 -6.61 -22.63 -18.49
CA VAL A 406 -6.26 -24.02 -18.82
C VAL A 406 -7.51 -24.65 -19.44
N ILE A 407 -7.41 -25.07 -20.69
CA ILE A 407 -8.53 -25.58 -21.47
C ILE A 407 -8.25 -27.04 -21.80
N SER A 408 -9.17 -27.92 -21.42
CA SER A 408 -9.11 -29.37 -21.66
C SER A 408 -10.30 -29.81 -22.50
N GLY A 409 -10.06 -30.74 -23.39
CA GLY A 409 -11.07 -31.30 -24.26
C GLY A 409 -10.69 -32.69 -24.78
N ASN A 410 -11.47 -33.21 -25.71
CA ASN A 410 -11.28 -34.47 -26.38
C ASN A 410 -11.41 -34.35 -27.91
N GLY A 411 -10.54 -33.47 -28.49
CA GLY A 411 -10.51 -33.29 -29.96
C GLY A 411 -11.56 -32.35 -30.54
N GLN A 412 -12.19 -31.50 -29.71
CA GLN A 412 -13.15 -30.51 -30.21
C GLN A 412 -12.45 -29.51 -31.15
N THR A 413 -13.08 -29.25 -32.31
CA THR A 413 -12.68 -28.25 -33.29
C THR A 413 -13.72 -27.15 -33.37
N ARG A 414 -13.31 -25.96 -33.79
CA ARG A 414 -14.23 -24.88 -34.16
C ARG A 414 -14.54 -24.98 -35.64
N GLU A 415 -15.81 -24.94 -35.97
CA GLU A 415 -16.23 -24.84 -37.37
C GLU A 415 -15.71 -23.54 -38.00
N PRO A 416 -15.39 -23.54 -39.33
CA PRO A 416 -14.84 -22.38 -40.00
C PRO A 416 -15.76 -21.15 -39.97
#